data_284a0cc21fa30a9ae508d46ab3a504fe
#
_entry.id   284a0cc21fa30a9ae508d46ab3a504fe
#
_cell.length_a   1.000
_cell.length_b   1.000
_cell.length_c   1.000
_cell.angle_alpha   90.00
_cell.angle_beta   90.00
_cell.angle_gamma   90.00
#
_symmetry.space_group_name_H-M   'P 1'
#
loop_
_entity.id
_entity.type
_entity.pdbx_description
1 polymer ?
#
loop_
_entity_poly.entity_id
_entity_poly.type
_entity_poly.pdbx_seq_one_letter_code
_entity_poly.pdbx_strand_id
1 'polypeptide(L)'
;MSELDKKMKSSKKPLVRFRGWIQAAATLLTNIHIPNLFKGKIYQGNVKTMCVPGLNCYSCPAATGACPIGAFQAVVGSSKFKFTYYITGFFILLGVLLGRFICGFLCPFGWFQDLLHKIPGKKFSTAKLKPLRYLKYVILVVFVILLPAFVTNSLGMGDPFFCKYICPQGVLEGAIPLALANSGIRSALGHLFTFKFTILALFIILSILFYRPFCKWICPLGAIYSLFNKVSFLKIQVDHEKCVGCQKCSRVCKMDVNVVDTPNHPECIRCGECMKACPTDAICYHYGFSNKKKADNK
;
A
#
# COMPACT_ATOMS: atom_id res chain seq x y z
N MET A 1 -5.90 -33.73 13.59
CA MET A 1 -5.11 -32.58 13.09
C MET A 1 -4.12 -33.18 12.09
N SER A 2 -4.34 -32.96 10.78
CA SER A 2 -3.57 -33.64 9.73
C SER A 2 -2.12 -33.16 9.68
N GLU A 3 -1.19 -34.03 9.23
CA GLU A 3 0.22 -33.67 9.04
C GLU A 3 0.40 -32.47 8.10
N LEU A 4 -0.53 -32.28 7.15
CA LEU A 4 -0.59 -31.09 6.29
C LEU A 4 -0.75 -29.80 7.10
N ASP A 5 -1.56 -29.81 8.18
CA ASP A 5 -1.76 -28.65 9.06
C ASP A 5 -0.51 -28.31 9.87
N LYS A 6 0.26 -29.34 10.29
CA LYS A 6 1.56 -29.15 10.98
C LYS A 6 2.62 -28.60 10.04
N LYS A 7 2.69 -29.10 8.81
CA LYS A 7 3.66 -28.66 7.79
C LYS A 7 3.35 -27.23 7.31
N MET A 8 2.07 -26.86 7.19
CA MET A 8 1.63 -25.49 6.90
C MET A 8 1.92 -24.51 8.05
N LYS A 9 1.86 -24.95 9.33
CA LYS A 9 2.18 -24.11 10.50
C LYS A 9 3.68 -23.79 10.61
N SER A 10 4.56 -24.74 10.32
CA SER A 10 6.02 -24.55 10.37
C SER A 10 6.54 -23.65 9.23
N SER A 11 5.89 -23.67 8.06
CA SER A 11 6.32 -22.94 6.86
C SER A 11 6.04 -21.42 6.90
N LYS A 12 5.22 -20.90 7.82
CA LYS A 12 4.69 -19.51 7.78
C LYS A 12 5.50 -18.49 8.57
N LYS A 13 6.36 -18.93 9.49
CA LYS A 13 7.28 -18.03 10.23
C LYS A 13 8.39 -17.42 9.35
N PRO A 14 8.96 -18.13 8.33
CA PRO A 14 9.98 -17.54 7.46
C PRO A 14 9.48 -16.36 6.65
N LEU A 15 8.25 -16.40 6.09
CA LEU A 15 7.69 -15.29 5.32
C LEU A 15 7.74 -13.95 6.10
N VAL A 16 7.36 -13.97 7.37
CA VAL A 16 7.34 -12.78 8.23
C VAL A 16 8.75 -12.36 8.62
N ARG A 17 9.68 -13.32 8.81
CA ARG A 17 11.09 -13.05 9.12
C ARG A 17 11.79 -12.34 7.97
N PHE A 18 11.52 -12.75 6.73
CA PHE A 18 12.12 -12.20 5.52
C PHE A 18 11.31 -11.06 4.89
N ARG A 19 10.30 -10.50 5.59
CA ARG A 19 9.43 -9.45 5.05
C ARG A 19 10.20 -8.29 4.40
N GLY A 20 11.25 -7.78 5.06
CA GLY A 20 12.05 -6.68 4.52
C GLY A 20 12.74 -7.03 3.20
N TRP A 21 13.26 -8.26 3.06
CA TRP A 21 13.85 -8.77 1.82
C TRP A 21 12.81 -8.98 0.72
N ILE A 22 11.62 -9.46 1.06
CA ILE A 22 10.52 -9.59 0.10
C ILE A 22 10.10 -8.23 -0.43
N GLN A 23 10.01 -7.21 0.44
CA GLN A 23 9.70 -5.83 0.04
C GLN A 23 10.80 -5.24 -0.85
N ALA A 24 12.08 -5.47 -0.52
CA ALA A 24 13.20 -5.04 -1.34
C ALA A 24 13.17 -5.70 -2.72
N ALA A 25 12.99 -7.02 -2.78
CA ALA A 25 12.86 -7.76 -4.03
C ALA A 25 11.67 -7.28 -4.87
N ALA A 26 10.50 -7.07 -4.25
CA ALA A 26 9.32 -6.54 -4.93
C ALA A 26 9.57 -5.13 -5.49
N THR A 27 10.27 -4.27 -4.74
CA THR A 27 10.64 -2.93 -5.19
C THR A 27 11.60 -2.98 -6.37
N LEU A 28 12.60 -3.87 -6.34
CA LEU A 28 13.52 -4.07 -7.46
C LEU A 28 12.81 -4.62 -8.70
N LEU A 29 11.92 -5.60 -8.54
CA LEU A 29 11.15 -6.18 -9.65
C LEU A 29 10.20 -5.17 -10.30
N THR A 30 9.61 -4.26 -9.52
CA THR A 30 8.76 -3.20 -10.05
C THR A 30 9.54 -2.03 -10.66
N ASN A 31 10.85 -1.95 -10.41
CA ASN A 31 11.74 -0.88 -10.87
C ASN A 31 13.03 -1.45 -11.49
N ILE A 32 12.93 -2.41 -12.40
CA ILE A 32 14.09 -3.10 -13.01
C ILE A 32 14.97 -2.14 -13.83
N HIS A 33 14.39 -1.10 -14.43
CA HIS A 33 15.10 -0.19 -15.31
C HIS A 33 15.93 0.88 -14.56
N ILE A 34 16.64 0.48 -13.49
CA ILE A 34 17.49 1.36 -12.67
C ILE A 34 18.48 2.21 -13.50
N PRO A 35 19.12 1.70 -14.56
CA PRO A 35 20.02 2.53 -15.39
C PRO A 35 19.36 3.76 -15.99
N ASN A 36 18.04 3.76 -16.20
CA ASN A 36 17.31 4.90 -16.71
C ASN A 36 17.23 6.08 -15.72
N LEU A 37 17.39 5.82 -14.41
CA LEU A 37 17.49 6.88 -13.40
C LEU A 37 18.69 7.80 -13.68
N PHE A 38 19.82 7.22 -14.10
CA PHE A 38 21.02 7.96 -14.42
C PHE A 38 20.98 8.60 -15.82
N LYS A 39 20.28 7.96 -16.77
CA LYS A 39 20.10 8.47 -18.13
C LYS A 39 19.01 9.54 -18.24
N GLY A 40 18.19 9.76 -17.20
CA GLY A 40 17.08 10.71 -17.21
C GLY A 40 15.99 10.40 -18.25
N LYS A 41 15.84 9.12 -18.65
CA LYS A 41 14.87 8.67 -19.66
C LYS A 41 13.81 7.79 -18.99
N ILE A 42 12.54 8.09 -19.27
CA ILE A 42 11.42 7.26 -18.78
C ILE A 42 11.31 6.03 -19.69
N TYR A 43 11.25 4.84 -19.08
CA TYR A 43 10.98 3.60 -19.82
C TYR A 43 9.58 3.64 -20.43
N GLN A 44 9.46 3.31 -21.72
CA GLN A 44 8.22 3.35 -22.50
C GLN A 44 7.84 2.01 -23.17
N GLY A 45 8.39 0.90 -22.68
CA GLY A 45 8.08 -0.42 -23.22
C GLY A 45 6.63 -0.88 -22.94
N ASN A 46 6.17 -1.90 -23.67
CA ASN A 46 4.79 -2.42 -23.58
C ASN A 46 4.39 -2.87 -22.18
N VAL A 47 5.34 -3.35 -21.36
CA VAL A 47 5.05 -3.77 -19.97
C VAL A 47 4.57 -2.63 -19.11
N LYS A 48 4.89 -1.35 -19.46
CA LYS A 48 4.43 -0.19 -18.70
C LYS A 48 2.92 0.06 -18.77
N THR A 49 2.23 -0.56 -19.72
CA THR A 49 0.76 -0.55 -19.78
C THR A 49 0.11 -1.43 -18.71
N MET A 50 0.86 -2.38 -18.14
CA MET A 50 0.37 -3.23 -17.06
C MET A 50 0.50 -2.54 -15.71
N CYS A 51 -0.50 -2.74 -14.84
CA CYS A 51 -0.45 -2.20 -13.48
C CYS A 51 0.36 -3.09 -12.53
N VAL A 52 1.16 -2.44 -11.68
CA VAL A 52 1.83 -3.11 -10.55
C VAL A 52 0.90 -3.12 -9.33
N PRO A 53 1.03 -4.10 -8.39
CA PRO A 53 0.10 -4.21 -7.26
C PRO A 53 0.24 -3.10 -6.22
N GLY A 54 1.42 -2.47 -6.12
CA GLY A 54 1.76 -1.44 -5.13
C GLY A 54 1.70 -0.02 -5.68
N LEU A 55 1.96 0.94 -4.81
CA LEU A 55 2.13 2.33 -5.20
C LEU A 55 3.52 2.51 -5.80
N ASN A 56 3.59 2.74 -7.13
CA ASN A 56 4.82 2.95 -7.89
C ASN A 56 4.55 4.00 -8.99
N CYS A 57 5.37 5.03 -9.10
CA CYS A 57 5.03 6.14 -9.98
C CYS A 57 5.22 5.79 -11.46
N TYR A 58 4.21 6.09 -12.30
CA TYR A 58 4.32 5.94 -13.75
C TYR A 58 5.46 6.78 -14.34
N SER A 59 5.70 7.98 -13.80
CA SER A 59 6.79 8.88 -14.25
C SER A 59 8.17 8.48 -13.75
N CYS A 60 8.30 7.41 -12.95
CA CYS A 60 9.58 6.88 -12.52
C CYS A 60 10.36 6.35 -13.73
N PRO A 61 11.63 6.78 -13.95
CA PRO A 61 12.47 6.26 -15.02
C PRO A 61 12.70 4.74 -14.94
N ALA A 62 12.83 4.22 -13.71
CA ALA A 62 13.07 2.81 -13.46
C ALA A 62 11.81 1.94 -13.49
N ALA A 63 10.62 2.53 -13.41
CA ALA A 63 9.36 1.79 -13.27
C ALA A 63 9.04 0.90 -14.47
N THR A 64 8.83 -0.38 -14.21
CA THR A 64 8.45 -1.39 -15.20
C THR A 64 6.98 -1.29 -15.56
N GLY A 65 6.09 -1.00 -14.59
CA GLY A 65 4.65 -0.93 -14.78
C GLY A 65 4.02 0.35 -14.25
N ALA A 66 2.72 0.52 -14.52
CA ALA A 66 1.94 1.69 -14.14
C ALA A 66 1.42 1.61 -12.70
N CYS A 67 1.31 2.79 -12.06
CA CYS A 67 0.61 2.91 -10.79
C CYS A 67 -0.89 2.66 -10.99
N PRO A 68 -1.53 1.74 -10.23
CA PRO A 68 -2.94 1.43 -10.42
C PRO A 68 -3.87 2.61 -10.06
N ILE A 69 -3.47 3.49 -9.13
CA ILE A 69 -4.24 4.71 -8.81
C ILE A 69 -4.15 5.74 -9.94
N GLY A 70 -2.98 5.90 -10.57
CA GLY A 70 -2.84 6.78 -11.73
C GLY A 70 -3.66 6.28 -12.92
N ALA A 71 -3.58 4.98 -13.20
CA ALA A 71 -4.39 4.34 -14.24
C ALA A 71 -5.90 4.46 -13.97
N PHE A 72 -6.32 4.30 -12.72
CA PHE A 72 -7.74 4.44 -12.35
C PHE A 72 -8.25 5.87 -12.54
N GLN A 73 -7.47 6.90 -12.14
CA GLN A 73 -7.82 8.30 -12.39
C GLN A 73 -7.91 8.61 -13.89
N ALA A 74 -6.99 8.06 -14.71
CA ALA A 74 -7.04 8.23 -16.16
C ALA A 74 -8.31 7.62 -16.77
N VAL A 75 -8.72 6.43 -16.31
CA VAL A 75 -9.97 5.78 -16.76
C VAL A 75 -11.20 6.56 -16.32
N VAL A 76 -11.24 7.04 -15.07
CA VAL A 76 -12.35 7.85 -14.56
C VAL A 76 -12.43 9.18 -15.30
N GLY A 77 -11.29 9.85 -15.52
CA GLY A 77 -11.23 11.13 -16.26
C GLY A 77 -11.56 11.01 -17.76
N SER A 78 -11.41 9.82 -18.34
CA SER A 78 -11.80 9.54 -19.73
C SER A 78 -13.15 8.83 -19.87
N SER A 79 -13.93 8.70 -18.81
CA SER A 79 -15.19 7.93 -18.77
C SER A 79 -16.25 8.41 -19.75
N LYS A 80 -16.22 9.71 -20.11
CA LYS A 80 -17.08 10.30 -21.17
C LYS A 80 -16.82 9.71 -22.56
N PHE A 81 -15.60 9.22 -22.82
CA PHE A 81 -15.21 8.68 -24.13
C PHE A 81 -15.27 7.15 -24.13
N LYS A 82 -14.58 6.50 -23.18
CA LYS A 82 -14.56 5.05 -23.04
C LYS A 82 -14.16 4.62 -21.64
N PHE A 83 -14.99 3.83 -20.94
CA PHE A 83 -14.63 3.26 -19.65
C PHE A 83 -13.93 1.91 -19.86
N THR A 84 -12.73 1.76 -19.34
CA THR A 84 -11.95 0.53 -19.43
C THR A 84 -12.02 -0.24 -18.11
N TYR A 85 -12.67 -1.41 -18.12
CA TYR A 85 -12.88 -2.24 -16.93
C TYR A 85 -11.62 -2.94 -16.41
N TYR A 86 -10.51 -2.91 -17.16
CA TYR A 86 -9.25 -3.58 -16.82
C TYR A 86 -8.78 -3.23 -15.40
N ILE A 87 -8.70 -1.94 -15.06
CA ILE A 87 -8.19 -1.52 -13.76
C ILE A 87 -9.12 -1.86 -12.61
N THR A 88 -10.43 -1.81 -12.84
CA THR A 88 -11.43 -2.20 -11.84
C THR A 88 -11.35 -3.71 -11.58
N GLY A 89 -11.23 -4.52 -12.63
CA GLY A 89 -11.02 -5.96 -12.52
C GLY A 89 -9.71 -6.30 -11.81
N PHE A 90 -8.63 -5.56 -12.09
CA PHE A 90 -7.35 -5.70 -11.42
C PHE A 90 -7.46 -5.45 -9.89
N PHE A 91 -8.17 -4.39 -9.46
CA PHE A 91 -8.41 -4.12 -8.05
C PHE A 91 -9.24 -5.21 -7.38
N ILE A 92 -10.29 -5.68 -8.04
CA ILE A 92 -11.14 -6.75 -7.51
C ILE A 92 -10.33 -8.04 -7.36
N LEU A 93 -9.61 -8.44 -8.41
CA LEU A 93 -8.81 -9.65 -8.40
C LEU A 93 -7.78 -9.64 -7.27
N LEU A 94 -6.95 -8.61 -7.21
CA LEU A 94 -5.91 -8.52 -6.19
C LEU A 94 -6.50 -8.29 -4.79
N GLY A 95 -7.57 -7.51 -4.67
CA GLY A 95 -8.27 -7.27 -3.42
C GLY A 95 -8.86 -8.54 -2.84
N VAL A 96 -9.53 -9.34 -3.66
CA VAL A 96 -10.11 -10.63 -3.24
C VAL A 96 -9.04 -11.66 -2.92
N LEU A 97 -7.99 -11.76 -3.71
CA LEU A 97 -6.91 -12.74 -3.47
C LEU A 97 -6.09 -12.39 -2.23
N LEU A 98 -5.62 -11.16 -2.13
CA LEU A 98 -4.58 -10.75 -1.18
C LEU A 98 -4.99 -9.64 -0.20
N GLY A 99 -6.02 -8.84 -0.52
CA GLY A 99 -6.39 -7.68 0.28
C GLY A 99 -5.21 -6.74 0.56
N ARG A 100 -5.07 -6.24 1.78
CA ARG A 100 -3.97 -5.34 2.18
C ARG A 100 -2.61 -6.03 2.41
N PHE A 101 -2.48 -7.31 2.16
CA PHE A 101 -1.17 -7.99 2.14
C PHE A 101 -0.21 -7.32 1.14
N ILE A 102 -0.74 -6.86 0.01
CA ILE A 102 0.01 -6.08 -0.98
C ILE A 102 0.70 -4.87 -0.35
N CYS A 103 -0.01 -4.12 0.49
CA CYS A 103 0.56 -2.97 1.20
C CYS A 103 1.65 -3.38 2.20
N GLY A 104 1.56 -4.60 2.75
CA GLY A 104 2.50 -5.14 3.72
C GLY A 104 3.80 -5.66 3.11
N PHE A 105 3.76 -6.22 1.88
CA PHE A 105 4.85 -6.98 1.30
C PHE A 105 5.30 -6.52 -0.08
N LEU A 106 4.41 -5.97 -0.91
CA LEU A 106 4.68 -5.71 -2.33
C LEU A 106 4.76 -4.22 -2.70
N CYS A 107 4.41 -3.32 -1.76
CA CYS A 107 4.34 -1.89 -2.06
C CYS A 107 5.70 -1.20 -1.84
N PRO A 108 6.34 -0.62 -2.89
CA PRO A 108 7.61 0.11 -2.76
C PRO A 108 7.53 1.28 -1.77
N PHE A 109 6.50 2.09 -1.85
CA PHE A 109 6.33 3.22 -0.93
C PHE A 109 6.07 2.78 0.51
N GLY A 110 5.42 1.61 0.70
CA GLY A 110 5.27 1.01 2.02
C GLY A 110 6.62 0.58 2.61
N TRP A 111 7.51 0.04 1.78
CA TRP A 111 8.88 -0.31 2.18
C TRP A 111 9.71 0.93 2.53
N PHE A 112 9.63 1.98 1.72
CA PHE A 112 10.28 3.26 1.98
C PHE A 112 9.90 3.83 3.37
N GLN A 113 8.60 3.85 3.70
CA GLN A 113 8.14 4.28 5.03
C GLN A 113 8.64 3.35 6.16
N ASP A 114 8.72 2.04 5.92
CA ASP A 114 9.29 1.09 6.90
C ASP A 114 10.78 1.35 7.16
N LEU A 115 11.55 1.73 6.13
CA LEU A 115 12.97 2.11 6.27
C LEU A 115 13.12 3.40 7.08
N LEU A 116 12.34 4.43 6.75
CA LEU A 116 12.35 5.70 7.51
C LEU A 116 11.98 5.48 8.97
N HIS A 117 11.01 4.62 9.24
CA HIS A 117 10.61 4.32 10.62
C HIS A 117 11.67 3.54 11.42
N LYS A 118 12.69 2.95 10.79
CA LYS A 118 13.84 2.32 11.49
C LYS A 118 14.83 3.34 12.03
N ILE A 119 14.85 4.57 11.52
CA ILE A 119 15.73 5.64 12.00
C ILE A 119 15.46 5.85 13.50
N PRO A 120 16.49 5.85 14.36
CA PRO A 120 16.31 6.05 15.79
C PRO A 120 15.71 7.43 16.09
N GLY A 121 14.83 7.51 17.08
CA GLY A 121 14.14 8.73 17.47
C GLY A 121 12.84 8.44 18.23
N LYS A 122 12.16 9.49 18.69
CA LYS A 122 10.88 9.39 19.39
C LYS A 122 9.82 8.81 18.45
N LYS A 123 9.14 7.74 18.89
CA LYS A 123 8.05 7.09 18.15
C LYS A 123 6.73 7.33 18.86
N PHE A 124 5.75 7.81 18.12
CA PHE A 124 4.43 8.09 18.66
C PHE A 124 3.40 7.06 18.20
N SER A 125 2.51 6.70 19.10
CA SER A 125 1.36 5.85 18.77
C SER A 125 0.29 6.66 18.04
N THR A 126 -0.30 6.05 17.01
CA THR A 126 -1.42 6.63 16.27
C THR A 126 -2.79 6.25 16.85
N ALA A 127 -2.83 5.59 18.03
CA ALA A 127 -4.07 5.10 18.62
C ALA A 127 -5.09 6.21 18.92
N LYS A 128 -4.63 7.41 19.28
CA LYS A 128 -5.50 8.59 19.48
C LYS A 128 -6.00 9.22 18.18
N LEU A 129 -5.33 8.96 17.05
CA LEU A 129 -5.62 9.54 15.73
C LEU A 129 -6.49 8.61 14.87
N LYS A 130 -7.29 7.74 15.48
CA LYS A 130 -8.18 6.80 14.77
C LYS A 130 -9.12 7.48 13.75
N PRO A 131 -9.75 8.65 14.04
CA PRO A 131 -10.63 9.32 13.07
C PRO A 131 -9.93 9.68 11.76
N LEU A 132 -8.63 10.00 11.82
CA LEU A 132 -7.85 10.39 10.63
C LEU A 132 -7.74 9.26 9.59
N ARG A 133 -8.03 8.01 9.96
CA ARG A 133 -8.07 6.86 9.04
C ARG A 133 -9.17 6.97 8.00
N TYR A 134 -10.22 7.73 8.27
CA TYR A 134 -11.30 7.95 7.30
C TYR A 134 -10.91 8.91 6.18
N LEU A 135 -9.90 9.76 6.40
CA LEU A 135 -9.42 10.73 5.42
C LEU A 135 -9.02 10.08 4.08
N LYS A 136 -8.41 8.90 4.09
CA LYS A 136 -8.06 8.17 2.86
C LYS A 136 -9.27 7.80 2.00
N TYR A 137 -10.45 7.55 2.62
CA TYR A 137 -11.69 7.27 1.88
C TYR A 137 -12.27 8.55 1.28
N VAL A 138 -12.20 9.67 2.02
CA VAL A 138 -12.56 10.98 1.48
C VAL A 138 -11.67 11.34 0.30
N ILE A 139 -10.35 11.13 0.42
CA ILE A 139 -9.40 11.36 -0.67
C ILE A 139 -9.71 10.45 -1.88
N LEU A 140 -10.03 9.17 -1.64
CA LEU A 140 -10.41 8.25 -2.70
C LEU A 140 -11.66 8.74 -3.45
N VAL A 141 -12.69 9.14 -2.73
CA VAL A 141 -13.95 9.59 -3.37
C VAL A 141 -13.76 10.93 -4.06
N VAL A 142 -13.21 11.93 -3.37
CA VAL A 142 -13.10 13.30 -3.89
C VAL A 142 -12.01 13.42 -4.94
N PHE A 143 -10.75 13.06 -4.62
CA PHE A 143 -9.60 13.35 -5.48
C PHE A 143 -9.31 12.29 -6.55
N VAL A 144 -9.80 11.06 -6.37
CA VAL A 144 -9.54 9.98 -7.31
C VAL A 144 -10.75 9.70 -8.21
N ILE A 145 -11.98 9.95 -7.73
CA ILE A 145 -13.22 9.67 -8.48
C ILE A 145 -13.89 10.98 -8.93
N LEU A 146 -14.37 11.82 -7.98
CA LEU A 146 -15.21 12.95 -8.33
C LEU A 146 -14.46 14.02 -9.13
N LEU A 147 -13.33 14.52 -8.65
CA LEU A 147 -12.60 15.58 -9.37
C LEU A 147 -12.17 15.16 -10.77
N PRO A 148 -11.56 13.97 -11.01
CA PRO A 148 -11.25 13.55 -12.38
C PRO A 148 -12.49 13.33 -13.26
N ALA A 149 -13.64 12.96 -12.70
CA ALA A 149 -14.86 12.73 -13.45
C ALA A 149 -15.55 14.03 -13.90
N PHE A 150 -15.53 15.07 -13.05
CA PHE A 150 -16.30 16.29 -13.28
C PHE A 150 -15.46 17.47 -13.74
N VAL A 151 -14.20 17.57 -13.29
CA VAL A 151 -13.29 18.66 -13.66
C VAL A 151 -12.43 18.22 -14.84
N THR A 152 -12.83 18.61 -16.04
CA THR A 152 -12.15 18.27 -17.28
C THR A 152 -11.34 19.45 -17.80
N ASN A 153 -10.22 19.16 -18.48
CA ASN A 153 -9.40 20.14 -19.17
C ASN A 153 -10.06 20.58 -20.50
N SER A 154 -9.40 21.47 -21.26
CA SER A 154 -9.87 21.95 -22.56
C SER A 154 -10.09 20.83 -23.60
N LEU A 155 -9.47 19.67 -23.41
CA LEU A 155 -9.61 18.48 -24.26
C LEU A 155 -10.74 17.55 -23.79
N GLY A 156 -11.49 17.92 -22.76
CA GLY A 156 -12.57 17.08 -22.20
C GLY A 156 -12.11 15.90 -21.34
N MET A 157 -10.81 15.79 -21.03
CA MET A 157 -10.26 14.75 -20.17
C MET A 157 -10.04 15.27 -18.74
N GLY A 158 -10.32 14.45 -17.76
CA GLY A 158 -10.10 14.79 -16.36
C GLY A 158 -8.63 14.71 -15.94
N ASP A 159 -8.18 15.67 -15.17
CA ASP A 159 -6.84 15.69 -14.60
C ASP A 159 -6.70 14.66 -13.46
N PRO A 160 -5.54 14.00 -13.28
CA PRO A 160 -5.30 13.09 -12.19
C PRO A 160 -4.97 13.85 -10.88
N PHE A 161 -5.98 14.45 -10.25
CA PHE A 161 -5.84 15.38 -9.12
C PHE A 161 -5.03 14.82 -7.95
N PHE A 162 -5.26 13.56 -7.56
CA PHE A 162 -4.48 12.95 -6.49
C PHE A 162 -2.99 12.86 -6.85
N CYS A 163 -2.66 12.40 -8.05
CA CYS A 163 -1.28 12.29 -8.51
C CYS A 163 -0.62 13.67 -8.69
N LYS A 164 -1.39 14.66 -9.17
CA LYS A 164 -0.92 16.01 -9.45
C LYS A 164 -0.63 16.81 -8.18
N TYR A 165 -1.45 16.69 -7.14
CA TYR A 165 -1.39 17.56 -5.97
C TYR A 165 -1.00 16.88 -4.66
N ILE A 166 -1.37 15.61 -4.43
CA ILE A 166 -1.26 14.97 -3.10
C ILE A 166 -0.15 13.91 -3.07
N CYS A 167 0.04 13.14 -4.16
CA CYS A 167 0.93 11.98 -4.14
C CYS A 167 2.41 12.37 -4.05
N PRO A 168 3.13 12.01 -2.95
CA PRO A 168 4.56 12.29 -2.81
C PRO A 168 5.44 11.38 -3.67
N GLN A 169 4.92 10.21 -4.08
CA GLN A 169 5.67 9.22 -4.86
C GLN A 169 6.14 9.76 -6.21
N GLY A 170 5.33 10.61 -6.85
CA GLY A 170 5.68 11.24 -8.11
C GLY A 170 6.90 12.15 -8.01
N VAL A 171 7.12 12.79 -6.86
CA VAL A 171 8.33 13.59 -6.61
C VAL A 171 9.51 12.68 -6.27
N LEU A 172 9.30 11.72 -5.38
CA LEU A 172 10.35 10.83 -4.89
C LEU A 172 10.97 9.99 -6.04
N GLU A 173 10.14 9.31 -6.83
CA GLU A 173 10.59 8.37 -7.86
C GLU A 173 10.68 8.98 -9.27
N GLY A 174 9.96 10.08 -9.52
CA GLY A 174 9.92 10.72 -10.83
C GLY A 174 10.69 12.03 -10.88
N ALA A 175 10.18 13.08 -10.24
CA ALA A 175 10.69 14.44 -10.43
C ALA A 175 12.12 14.61 -9.92
N ILE A 176 12.49 14.06 -8.76
CA ILE A 176 13.84 14.17 -8.20
C ILE A 176 14.87 13.49 -9.13
N PRO A 177 14.74 12.19 -9.50
CA PRO A 177 15.70 11.54 -10.38
C PRO A 177 15.82 12.23 -11.74
N LEU A 178 14.71 12.63 -12.35
CA LEU A 178 14.70 13.31 -13.64
C LEU A 178 15.36 14.68 -13.58
N ALA A 179 15.12 15.47 -12.54
CA ALA A 179 15.73 16.78 -12.35
C ALA A 179 17.23 16.69 -12.07
N LEU A 180 17.70 15.64 -11.40
CA LEU A 180 19.13 15.38 -11.16
C LEU A 180 19.84 14.98 -12.46
N ALA A 181 19.20 14.16 -13.29
CA ALA A 181 19.80 13.65 -14.52
C ALA A 181 19.70 14.62 -15.71
N ASN A 182 18.76 15.58 -15.71
CA ASN A 182 18.50 16.47 -16.84
C ASN A 182 18.36 17.93 -16.39
N SER A 183 19.28 18.78 -16.86
CA SER A 183 19.30 20.22 -16.54
C SER A 183 18.07 20.96 -17.09
N GLY A 184 17.57 20.58 -18.29
CA GLY A 184 16.38 21.18 -18.89
C GLY A 184 15.13 20.94 -18.05
N ILE A 185 14.96 19.73 -17.48
CA ILE A 185 13.85 19.44 -16.57
C ILE A 185 14.00 20.25 -15.28
N ARG A 186 15.23 20.35 -14.75
CA ARG A 186 15.50 21.11 -13.53
C ARG A 186 15.15 22.59 -13.67
N SER A 187 15.45 23.21 -14.82
CA SER A 187 15.13 24.62 -15.07
C SER A 187 13.62 24.87 -15.28
N ALA A 188 12.86 23.83 -15.68
CA ALA A 188 11.41 23.91 -15.89
C ALA A 188 10.60 23.63 -14.62
N LEU A 189 11.24 23.34 -13.47
CA LEU A 189 10.55 23.10 -12.19
C LEU A 189 9.92 24.39 -11.68
N GLY A 190 8.59 24.38 -11.52
CA GLY A 190 7.80 25.52 -11.03
C GLY A 190 7.23 25.31 -9.62
N HIS A 191 6.30 26.17 -9.22
CA HIS A 191 5.66 26.16 -7.90
C HIS A 191 5.02 24.81 -7.52
N LEU A 192 4.47 24.08 -8.48
CA LEU A 192 3.89 22.77 -8.23
C LEU A 192 4.92 21.75 -7.70
N PHE A 193 6.14 21.80 -8.21
CA PHE A 193 7.24 20.96 -7.69
C PHE A 193 7.55 21.32 -6.23
N THR A 194 7.72 22.60 -5.92
CA THR A 194 8.01 23.06 -4.54
C THR A 194 6.93 22.63 -3.57
N PHE A 195 5.65 22.83 -3.94
CA PHE A 195 4.51 22.39 -3.14
C PHE A 195 4.54 20.88 -2.88
N LYS A 196 4.72 20.05 -3.91
CA LYS A 196 4.78 18.60 -3.76
C LYS A 196 6.03 18.12 -3.02
N PHE A 197 7.15 18.82 -3.17
CA PHE A 197 8.37 18.54 -2.41
C PHE A 197 8.15 18.79 -0.92
N THR A 198 7.46 19.85 -0.55
CA THR A 198 7.06 20.12 0.84
C THR A 198 6.19 19.00 1.39
N ILE A 199 5.22 18.50 0.62
CA ILE A 199 4.41 17.33 1.02
C ILE A 199 5.29 16.09 1.23
N LEU A 200 6.24 15.83 0.33
CA LEU A 200 7.18 14.72 0.47
C LEU A 200 8.02 14.86 1.76
N ALA A 201 8.60 16.03 2.00
CA ALA A 201 9.39 16.32 3.19
C ALA A 201 8.57 16.13 4.47
N LEU A 202 7.32 16.60 4.50
CA LEU A 202 6.39 16.38 5.59
C LEU A 202 6.16 14.89 5.85
N PHE A 203 5.92 14.09 4.80
CA PHE A 203 5.71 12.64 4.96
C PHE A 203 6.97 11.88 5.34
N ILE A 204 8.16 12.35 4.96
CA ILE A 204 9.43 11.80 5.46
C ILE A 204 9.53 12.00 6.98
N ILE A 205 9.32 13.21 7.47
CA ILE A 205 9.34 13.52 8.90
C ILE A 205 8.26 12.71 9.64
N LEU A 206 7.04 12.71 9.16
CA LEU A 206 5.95 11.94 9.75
C LEU A 206 6.23 10.43 9.76
N SER A 207 6.93 9.89 8.76
CA SER A 207 7.27 8.45 8.68
C SER A 207 8.36 8.05 9.67
N ILE A 208 9.23 8.98 10.06
CA ILE A 208 10.20 8.79 11.14
C ILE A 208 9.46 8.71 12.50
N LEU A 209 8.49 9.60 12.73
CA LEU A 209 7.75 9.71 13.99
C LEU A 209 6.64 8.65 14.14
N PHE A 210 5.87 8.42 13.08
CA PHE A 210 4.71 7.52 13.06
C PHE A 210 4.92 6.36 12.09
N TYR A 211 4.37 5.20 12.43
CA TYR A 211 4.44 4.05 11.54
C TYR A 211 3.46 4.19 10.37
N ARG A 212 4.00 4.30 9.15
CA ARG A 212 3.27 4.36 7.88
C ARG A 212 2.13 5.41 7.84
N PRO A 213 2.38 6.68 8.14
CA PRO A 213 1.34 7.71 8.21
C PRO A 213 0.60 7.91 6.87
N PHE A 214 1.31 7.91 5.75
CA PHE A 214 0.70 8.02 4.42
C PHE A 214 -0.26 6.86 4.15
N CYS A 215 0.16 5.61 4.41
CA CYS A 215 -0.67 4.42 4.20
C CYS A 215 -1.89 4.37 5.11
N LYS A 216 -1.81 4.96 6.32
CA LYS A 216 -2.91 5.01 7.28
C LYS A 216 -3.95 6.07 6.92
N TRP A 217 -3.51 7.26 6.46
CA TRP A 217 -4.36 8.45 6.44
C TRP A 217 -4.68 8.97 5.04
N ILE A 218 -3.77 8.81 4.07
CA ILE A 218 -3.85 9.49 2.78
C ILE A 218 -4.02 8.53 1.61
N CYS A 219 -3.40 7.35 1.66
CA CYS A 219 -3.25 6.48 0.49
C CYS A 219 -4.60 5.90 -0.02
N PRO A 220 -5.09 6.30 -1.22
CA PRO A 220 -6.33 5.78 -1.78
C PRO A 220 -6.22 4.30 -2.19
N LEU A 221 -5.04 3.82 -2.58
CA LEU A 221 -4.79 2.40 -2.84
C LEU A 221 -5.00 1.57 -1.57
N GLY A 222 -4.52 2.10 -0.42
CA GLY A 222 -4.78 1.51 0.89
C GLY A 222 -6.27 1.53 1.26
N ALA A 223 -7.03 2.54 0.83
CA ALA A 223 -8.48 2.59 1.02
C ALA A 223 -9.19 1.50 0.19
N ILE A 224 -8.86 1.34 -1.10
CA ILE A 224 -9.44 0.32 -1.98
C ILE A 224 -9.19 -1.07 -1.41
N TYR A 225 -7.94 -1.46 -1.16
CA TYR A 225 -7.63 -2.79 -0.63
C TYR A 225 -8.19 -3.05 0.77
N SER A 226 -8.44 -2.00 1.58
CA SER A 226 -9.04 -2.17 2.90
C SER A 226 -10.48 -2.65 2.85
N LEU A 227 -11.24 -2.29 1.82
CA LEU A 227 -12.61 -2.77 1.61
C LEU A 227 -12.65 -4.29 1.42
N PHE A 228 -11.62 -4.85 0.78
CA PHE A 228 -11.53 -6.28 0.54
C PHE A 228 -10.97 -7.09 1.72
N ASN A 229 -10.44 -6.46 2.77
CA ASN A 229 -9.78 -7.19 3.85
C ASN A 229 -10.67 -8.21 4.57
N LYS A 230 -11.98 -7.95 4.65
CA LYS A 230 -12.95 -8.87 5.27
C LYS A 230 -13.30 -10.06 4.39
N VAL A 231 -13.31 -9.86 3.06
CA VAL A 231 -13.77 -10.86 2.08
C VAL A 231 -12.62 -11.57 1.36
N SER A 232 -11.37 -11.11 1.51
CA SER A 232 -10.22 -11.70 0.81
C SER A 232 -9.93 -13.13 1.24
N PHE A 233 -9.40 -13.92 0.29
CA PHE A 233 -8.99 -15.31 0.52
C PHE A 233 -7.86 -15.45 1.55
N LEU A 234 -6.84 -14.58 1.48
CA LEU A 234 -5.78 -14.55 2.48
C LEU A 234 -6.29 -13.83 3.73
N LYS A 235 -6.40 -14.52 4.85
CA LYS A 235 -6.89 -13.99 6.13
C LYS A 235 -5.91 -14.26 7.26
N ILE A 236 -5.99 -13.47 8.33
CA ILE A 236 -5.40 -13.81 9.62
C ILE A 236 -6.47 -14.53 10.43
N GLN A 237 -6.13 -15.69 10.98
CA GLN A 237 -6.99 -16.47 11.86
C GLN A 237 -6.35 -16.58 13.23
N VAL A 238 -7.18 -16.45 14.26
CA VAL A 238 -6.79 -16.65 15.66
C VAL A 238 -7.43 -17.95 16.14
N ASP A 239 -6.61 -18.83 16.67
CA ASP A 239 -7.03 -20.08 17.31
C ASP A 239 -7.34 -19.76 18.79
N HIS A 240 -8.62 -19.68 19.12
CA HIS A 240 -9.07 -19.30 20.47
C HIS A 240 -8.76 -20.37 21.53
N GLU A 241 -8.61 -21.64 21.15
CA GLU A 241 -8.23 -22.73 22.07
C GLU A 241 -6.78 -22.58 22.55
N LYS A 242 -5.90 -22.03 21.68
CA LYS A 242 -4.49 -21.77 22.02
C LYS A 242 -4.24 -20.36 22.53
N CYS A 243 -5.24 -19.49 22.42
CA CYS A 243 -5.11 -18.10 22.81
C CYS A 243 -5.29 -17.94 24.33
N VAL A 244 -4.22 -17.56 25.01
CA VAL A 244 -4.23 -17.31 26.47
C VAL A 244 -4.68 -15.89 26.84
N GLY A 245 -5.22 -15.11 25.93
CA GLY A 245 -5.77 -13.77 26.21
C GLY A 245 -4.75 -12.69 26.57
N CYS A 246 -3.45 -12.91 26.43
CA CYS A 246 -2.39 -12.01 26.92
C CYS A 246 -2.29 -10.66 26.18
N GLN A 247 -3.04 -10.44 25.10
CA GLN A 247 -3.11 -9.19 24.32
C GLN A 247 -1.76 -8.70 23.73
N LYS A 248 -0.69 -9.51 23.79
CA LYS A 248 0.64 -9.12 23.28
C LYS A 248 0.63 -8.81 21.80
N CYS A 249 -0.16 -9.55 21.01
CA CYS A 249 -0.35 -9.36 19.58
C CYS A 249 -0.96 -7.97 19.23
N SER A 250 -1.92 -7.50 20.02
CA SER A 250 -2.55 -6.18 19.84
C SER A 250 -1.61 -5.04 20.24
N ARG A 251 -0.81 -5.23 21.32
CA ARG A 251 0.17 -4.25 21.78
C ARG A 251 1.33 -4.03 20.80
N VAL A 252 1.79 -5.06 20.10
CA VAL A 252 2.86 -4.94 19.10
C VAL A 252 2.34 -4.48 17.72
N CYS A 253 1.02 -4.38 17.53
CA CYS A 253 0.42 -4.01 16.27
C CYS A 253 0.63 -2.53 15.97
N LYS A 254 1.60 -2.22 15.10
CA LYS A 254 1.90 -0.84 14.67
C LYS A 254 0.77 -0.20 13.84
N MET A 255 -0.22 -1.00 13.40
CA MET A 255 -1.43 -0.51 12.72
C MET A 255 -2.59 -0.25 13.68
N ASP A 256 -2.37 -0.39 14.99
CA ASP A 256 -3.34 -0.19 16.08
C ASP A 256 -4.64 -1.02 15.89
N VAL A 257 -4.49 -2.29 15.48
CA VAL A 257 -5.59 -3.23 15.31
C VAL A 257 -5.66 -4.15 16.52
N ASN A 258 -6.85 -4.36 17.07
CA ASN A 258 -7.08 -5.43 18.02
C ASN A 258 -7.16 -6.77 17.26
N VAL A 259 -6.06 -7.53 17.32
CA VAL A 259 -5.91 -8.73 16.49
C VAL A 259 -6.77 -9.88 17.00
N VAL A 260 -7.06 -9.92 18.31
CA VAL A 260 -7.87 -11.00 18.90
C VAL A 260 -9.32 -10.87 18.47
N ASP A 261 -9.90 -9.68 18.60
CA ASP A 261 -11.32 -9.46 18.31
C ASP A 261 -11.59 -9.24 16.81
N THR A 262 -10.68 -8.53 16.12
CA THR A 262 -10.86 -8.16 14.72
C THR A 262 -9.61 -8.44 13.86
N PRO A 263 -9.22 -9.71 13.65
CA PRO A 263 -7.97 -10.07 12.97
C PRO A 263 -7.90 -9.57 11.51
N ASN A 264 -9.06 -9.45 10.84
CA ASN A 264 -9.18 -8.97 9.45
C ASN A 264 -9.73 -7.55 9.37
N HIS A 265 -9.39 -6.70 10.36
CA HIS A 265 -9.76 -5.29 10.35
C HIS A 265 -9.30 -4.60 9.05
N PRO A 266 -10.06 -3.62 8.49
CA PRO A 266 -9.65 -2.87 7.29
C PRO A 266 -8.26 -2.27 7.35
N GLU A 267 -7.75 -1.92 8.54
CA GLU A 267 -6.39 -1.39 8.72
C GLU A 267 -5.28 -2.46 8.78
N CYS A 268 -5.61 -3.74 8.90
CA CYS A 268 -4.60 -4.81 8.97
C CYS A 268 -3.89 -4.99 7.63
N ILE A 269 -2.58 -4.70 7.57
CA ILE A 269 -1.71 -4.90 6.39
C ILE A 269 -1.12 -6.30 6.33
N ARG A 270 -1.54 -7.20 7.21
CA ARG A 270 -1.10 -8.60 7.27
C ARG A 270 0.42 -8.76 7.37
N CYS A 271 1.09 -7.86 8.07
CA CYS A 271 2.55 -7.86 8.20
C CYS A 271 3.12 -9.03 9.02
N GLY A 272 2.28 -9.71 9.81
CA GLY A 272 2.66 -10.88 10.60
C GLY A 272 3.40 -10.61 11.91
N GLU A 273 3.58 -9.36 12.34
CA GLU A 273 4.25 -9.05 13.60
C GLU A 273 3.51 -9.65 14.82
N CYS A 274 2.17 -9.69 14.76
CA CYS A 274 1.35 -10.36 15.78
C CYS A 274 1.64 -11.86 15.90
N MET A 275 1.95 -12.54 14.80
CA MET A 275 2.32 -13.96 14.78
C MET A 275 3.69 -14.20 15.41
N LYS A 276 4.67 -13.30 15.19
CA LYS A 276 5.98 -13.36 15.84
C LYS A 276 5.88 -13.17 17.36
N ALA A 277 4.97 -12.29 17.78
CA ALA A 277 4.81 -11.92 19.18
C ALA A 277 3.97 -12.91 19.98
N CYS A 278 3.23 -13.80 19.32
CA CYS A 278 2.35 -14.77 19.98
C CYS A 278 3.16 -15.89 20.65
N PRO A 279 3.09 -16.05 21.97
CA PRO A 279 3.85 -17.09 22.67
C PRO A 279 3.31 -18.50 22.42
N THR A 280 2.00 -18.63 22.15
CA THR A 280 1.31 -19.91 21.96
C THR A 280 1.09 -20.27 20.50
N ASP A 281 1.65 -19.50 19.54
CA ASP A 281 1.46 -19.66 18.10
C ASP A 281 -0.03 -19.75 17.68
N ALA A 282 -0.92 -19.09 18.45
CA ALA A 282 -2.36 -19.08 18.20
C ALA A 282 -2.78 -18.31 16.93
N ILE A 283 -1.86 -17.56 16.28
CA ILE A 283 -2.18 -16.71 15.13
C ILE A 283 -1.50 -17.26 13.87
N CYS A 284 -2.28 -17.45 12.80
CA CYS A 284 -1.74 -17.94 11.53
C CYS A 284 -2.40 -17.25 10.32
N TYR A 285 -1.74 -17.34 9.15
CA TYR A 285 -2.38 -17.05 7.88
C TYR A 285 -3.28 -18.24 7.49
N HIS A 286 -4.46 -17.92 7.01
CA HIS A 286 -5.38 -18.86 6.39
C HIS A 286 -5.69 -18.40 4.97
N TYR A 287 -5.71 -19.35 4.02
CA TYR A 287 -6.08 -19.09 2.63
C TYR A 287 -7.32 -19.90 2.28
N GLY A 288 -8.40 -19.22 1.89
CA GLY A 288 -9.67 -19.84 1.55
C GLY A 288 -10.87 -19.24 2.27
N PHE A 289 -12.08 -19.73 1.91
CA PHE A 289 -13.37 -19.28 2.48
C PHE A 289 -13.74 -19.99 3.78
N SER A 290 -13.07 -21.10 4.14
CA SER A 290 -13.44 -21.88 5.33
C SER A 290 -13.22 -21.04 6.59
N ASN A 291 -14.32 -20.57 7.16
CA ASN A 291 -14.37 -20.17 8.56
C ASN A 291 -14.50 -21.45 9.40
N LYS A 292 -13.47 -21.90 10.10
CA LYS A 292 -13.70 -22.74 11.27
C LYS A 292 -14.57 -21.91 12.21
N LYS A 293 -15.83 -22.30 12.34
CA LYS A 293 -16.83 -21.69 13.21
C LYS A 293 -16.23 -21.50 14.60
N LYS A 294 -16.56 -20.38 15.27
CA LYS A 294 -16.54 -20.29 16.72
C LYS A 294 -17.13 -21.58 17.24
N ALA A 295 -16.41 -22.31 18.06
CA ALA A 295 -17.06 -23.29 18.91
C ALA A 295 -18.02 -22.48 19.78
N ASP A 296 -19.30 -22.66 19.55
CA ASP A 296 -20.35 -22.14 20.41
C ASP A 296 -20.10 -22.77 21.78
N ASN A 297 -19.56 -21.99 22.68
CA ASN A 297 -19.51 -22.33 24.10
C ASN A 297 -20.92 -22.10 24.64
N LYS A 298 -21.56 -23.21 24.95
CA LYS A 298 -22.54 -23.29 26.01
C LYS A 298 -21.90 -22.87 27.36
#